data_a9ce5c8a1250a6fbe7feccb8cd030fb2
#
_entry.id   a9ce5c8a1250a6fbe7feccb8cd030fb2
#
_cell.length_a   1.000
_cell.length_b   1.000
_cell.length_c   1.000
_cell.angle_alpha   90.00
_cell.angle_beta   90.00
_cell.angle_gamma   90.00
#
_symmetry.space_group_name_H-M   'P 1'
#
loop_
_entity.id
_entity.type
_entity.pdbx_description
1 polymer ?
#
loop_
_entity_poly.entity_id
_entity_poly.type
_entity_poly.pdbx_seq_one_letter_code
_entity_poly.pdbx_strand_id
1 'polypeptide(L)' 'MQSALFILKCLSEGKDEGYLIQRFDNDEQLVRIWMNLLIELNLLVVNVVGEYVITNKGKDYLQKYNPHW' A
#
# COMPACT_ATOMS: atom_id res chain seq x y z
N MET A 1 4.28 -12.29 -1.23
CA MET A 1 3.31 -11.25 -1.65
C MET A 1 4.01 -9.98 -2.10
N GLN A 2 4.56 -10.02 -3.30
CA GLN A 2 5.30 -8.88 -3.82
C GLN A 2 4.42 -7.67 -4.08
N SER A 3 3.15 -7.89 -4.47
CA SER A 3 2.24 -6.77 -4.71
C SER A 3 1.96 -5.97 -3.45
N ALA A 4 1.78 -6.64 -2.32
CA ALA A 4 1.57 -5.94 -1.05
C ALA A 4 2.79 -5.12 -0.66
N LEU A 5 3.99 -5.69 -0.81
CA LEU A 5 5.23 -4.97 -0.50
C LEU A 5 5.43 -3.78 -1.43
N PHE A 6 5.11 -3.96 -2.72
CA PHE A 6 5.22 -2.86 -3.68
C PHE A 6 4.31 -1.70 -3.30
N ILE A 7 3.06 -2.00 -2.93
CA ILE A 7 2.10 -0.97 -2.54
C ILE A 7 2.59 -0.24 -1.29
N LEU A 8 3.01 -1.00 -0.27
CA LEU A 8 3.50 -0.39 0.96
C LEU A 8 4.71 0.49 0.71
N LYS A 9 5.63 0.03 -0.15
CA LYS A 9 6.81 0.81 -0.48
C LYS A 9 6.45 2.10 -1.20
N CYS A 10 5.55 2.03 -2.17
CA CYS A 10 5.10 3.22 -2.89
C CYS A 10 4.47 4.23 -1.95
N LEU A 11 3.61 3.79 -1.04
CA LEU A 11 2.97 4.68 -0.09
C LEU A 11 3.99 5.27 0.89
N SER A 12 5.00 4.50 1.28
CA SER A 12 6.05 5.01 2.16
C SER A 12 6.89 6.09 1.49
N GLU A 13 6.94 6.08 0.16
CA GLU A 13 7.68 7.08 -0.62
C GLU A 13 6.82 8.27 -1.01
N GLY A 14 5.60 8.35 -0.51
CA GLY A 14 4.72 9.48 -0.78
C GLY A 14 3.90 9.35 -2.06
N LYS A 15 3.88 8.17 -2.68
CA LYS A 15 3.04 7.96 -3.86
C LYS A 15 1.59 7.80 -3.43
N ASP A 16 0.67 8.18 -4.32
CA ASP A 16 -0.75 8.12 -4.02
C ASP A 16 -1.45 6.97 -4.74
N GLU A 17 -2.77 6.86 -4.52
CA GLU A 17 -3.56 5.81 -5.15
C GLU A 17 -3.54 5.90 -6.68
N GLY A 18 -3.56 7.13 -7.22
CA GLY A 18 -3.50 7.32 -8.67
C GLY A 18 -2.24 6.73 -9.28
N TYR A 19 -1.11 6.92 -8.60
CA TYR A 19 0.15 6.32 -9.04
C TYR A 19 0.05 4.79 -9.05
N LEU A 20 -0.52 4.22 -8.01
CA LEU A 20 -0.68 2.77 -7.91
C LEU A 20 -1.58 2.22 -9.01
N ILE A 21 -2.67 2.93 -9.31
CA ILE A 21 -3.59 2.51 -10.37
C ILE A 21 -2.85 2.44 -11.70
N GLN A 22 -2.02 3.43 -12.00
CA GLN A 22 -1.23 3.42 -13.24
C GLN A 22 -0.26 2.25 -13.27
N ARG A 23 0.35 1.92 -12.14
CA ARG A 23 1.32 0.82 -12.07
C ARG A 23 0.66 -0.55 -12.18
N PHE A 24 -0.64 -0.63 -11.94
CA PHE A 24 -1.42 -1.86 -12.06
C PHE A 24 -2.29 -1.84 -13.33
N ASP A 25 -1.76 -1.29 -14.41
CA ASP A 25 -2.40 -1.25 -15.73
C ASP A 25 -3.77 -0.58 -15.70
N ASN A 26 -3.90 0.46 -14.90
CA ASN A 26 -5.14 1.23 -14.72
C ASN A 26 -6.29 0.37 -14.19
N ASP A 27 -5.98 -0.70 -13.47
CA ASP A 27 -7.00 -1.55 -12.85
C ASP A 27 -7.32 -1.02 -11.46
N GLU A 28 -8.21 -0.02 -11.40
CA GLU A 28 -8.59 0.61 -10.16
C GLU A 28 -9.22 -0.38 -9.18
N GLN A 29 -10.02 -1.32 -9.69
CA GLN A 29 -10.68 -2.29 -8.84
C GLN A 29 -9.67 -3.19 -8.15
N LEU A 30 -8.65 -3.64 -8.87
CA LEU A 30 -7.60 -4.47 -8.29
C LEU A 30 -6.85 -3.73 -7.19
N VAL A 31 -6.50 -2.47 -7.43
CA VAL A 31 -5.82 -1.66 -6.43
C VAL A 31 -6.67 -1.54 -5.17
N ARG A 32 -7.98 -1.29 -5.33
CA ARG A 32 -8.89 -1.18 -4.18
C ARG A 32 -8.98 -2.47 -3.39
N ILE A 33 -9.00 -3.61 -4.08
CA ILE A 33 -8.99 -4.92 -3.39
C ILE A 33 -7.73 -5.05 -2.54
N TRP A 34 -6.57 -4.72 -3.10
CA TRP A 34 -5.31 -4.77 -2.36
C TRP A 34 -5.30 -3.82 -1.17
N MET A 35 -5.79 -2.58 -1.36
CA MET A 35 -5.83 -1.60 -0.28
C MET A 35 -6.72 -2.09 0.86
N ASN A 36 -7.89 -2.64 0.54
CA ASN A 36 -8.79 -3.17 1.57
C ASN A 36 -8.17 -4.34 2.32
N LEU A 37 -7.47 -5.21 1.61
CA LEU A 37 -6.78 -6.33 2.24
C LEU A 37 -5.71 -5.85 3.20
N LEU A 38 -4.94 -4.86 2.79
CA LEU A 38 -3.88 -4.31 3.65
C LEU A 38 -4.47 -3.64 4.89
N ILE A 39 -5.62 -2.99 4.75
CA ILE A 39 -6.32 -2.40 5.90
C ILE A 39 -6.78 -3.50 6.85
N GLU A 40 -7.35 -4.59 6.34
CA GLU A 40 -7.78 -5.70 7.17
C GLU A 40 -6.62 -6.35 7.93
N LEU A 41 -5.44 -6.36 7.32
CA LEU A 41 -4.24 -6.90 7.95
C LEU A 41 -3.57 -5.90 8.91
N ASN A 42 -4.16 -4.72 9.07
CA ASN A 42 -3.63 -3.64 9.92
C ASN A 42 -2.28 -3.10 9.44
N LEU A 43 -2.00 -3.25 8.15
CA LEU A 43 -0.79 -2.70 7.56
C LEU A 43 -0.99 -1.29 7.05
N LEU A 44 -2.26 -0.92 6.79
CA LEU A 44 -2.66 0.42 6.36
C LEU A 44 -3.84 0.89 7.20
N VAL A 45 -4.00 2.21 7.28
CA VAL A 45 -5.16 2.83 7.89
C VAL A 45 -5.51 4.07 7.07
N VAL A 46 -6.79 4.44 7.04
CA VAL A 46 -7.26 5.65 6.38
C VAL A 46 -7.44 6.73 7.43
N ASN A 47 -6.78 7.88 7.25
CA ASN A 47 -6.90 8.97 8.21
C ASN A 47 -8.18 9.78 7.97
N VAL A 48 -8.39 10.84 8.77
CA VAL A 48 -9.64 11.61 8.73
C VAL A 48 -9.83 12.37 7.42
N VAL A 49 -8.76 12.63 6.69
CA VAL A 49 -8.86 13.31 5.38
C VAL A 49 -8.92 12.32 4.21
N GLY A 50 -8.99 11.02 4.51
CA GLY A 50 -9.14 10.00 3.48
C GLY A 50 -7.85 9.53 2.85
N GLU A 51 -6.71 9.82 3.44
CA GLU A 51 -5.43 9.36 2.93
C GLU A 51 -5.03 8.03 3.54
N TYR A 52 -4.36 7.19 2.75
CA TYR A 52 -3.83 5.93 3.24
C TYR A 52 -2.50 6.15 3.94
N VAL A 53 -2.41 5.67 5.16
CA VAL A 53 -1.21 5.81 5.99
C VAL A 53 -0.73 4.43 6.40
N ILE A 54 0.58 4.21 6.30
CA ILE A 54 1.17 2.93 6.72
C ILE A 54 1.24 2.91 8.24
N THR A 55 0.73 1.83 8.85
CA THR A 55 0.80 1.63 10.29
C THR A 55 2.21 1.24 10.71
N ASN A 56 2.48 1.25 12.02
CA ASN A 56 3.76 0.74 12.52
C ASN A 56 3.96 -0.72 12.14
N LYS A 57 2.89 -1.51 12.18
CA LYS A 57 2.94 -2.90 11.73
C LYS A 57 3.30 -2.99 10.25
N GLY A 58 2.73 -2.10 9.43
CA GLY A 58 3.05 -2.04 8.00
C GLY A 58 4.51 -1.67 7.75
N LYS A 59 5.03 -0.73 8.53
CA LYS A 59 6.44 -0.33 8.41
C LYS A 59 7.37 -1.47 8.78
N ASP A 60 7.05 -2.19 9.87
CA ASP A 60 7.83 -3.34 10.29
C ASP A 60 7.81 -4.44 9.25
N TYR A 61 6.63 -4.70 8.67
CA TYR A 61 6.48 -5.69 7.61
C TYR A 61 7.33 -5.31 6.38
N LEU A 62 7.28 -4.06 5.98
CA LEU A 62 8.05 -3.58 4.84
C LEU A 62 9.55 -3.70 5.10
N GLN A 63 9.99 -3.34 6.30
CA GLN A 63 11.40 -3.42 6.67
C GLN A 63 11.89 -4.86 6.68
N LYS A 64 11.08 -5.77 7.23
CA LYS A 64 11.43 -7.19 7.34
C LYS A 64 11.58 -7.85 5.98
N TYR A 65 10.72 -7.52 5.04
CA TYR A 65 10.70 -8.12 3.72
C TYR A 65 11.22 -7.16 2.65
N ASN A 66 12.04 -6.22 3.04
CA ASN A 66 12.51 -5.10 2.24
C ASN A 66 12.74 -5.45 0.75
N PRO A 67 11.87 -4.95 -0.16
CA PRO A 67 12.04 -5.24 -1.59
C PRO A 67 13.23 -4.48 -2.16
N HIS A 68 13.91 -5.10 -3.10
CA HIS A 68 15.07 -4.50 -3.77
C HIS A 68 14.65 -3.85 -5.09
N TRP A 69 13.74 -2.90 -5.03
CA TRP A 69 13.28 -2.17 -6.22
C TRP A 69 13.89 -0.80 -6.33
#